data_08594f3fc1147e703cb506f4f5e66beb
#
_entry.id   08594f3fc1147e703cb506f4f5e66beb
#
_cell.length_a   1.000
_cell.length_b   1.000
_cell.length_c   1.000
_cell.angle_alpha   90.00
_cell.angle_beta   90.00
_cell.angle_gamma   90.00
#
_symmetry.space_group_name_H-M   'P 1'
#
loop_
_entity.id
_entity.type
_entity.pdbx_description
1 polymer ?
#
loop_
_entity_poly.entity_id
_entity_poly.type
_entity_poly.pdbx_seq_one_letter_code
_entity_poly.pdbx_strand_id
1 'polypeptide(L)'
;MIQHDVVVVGAGLAGMRSALEVCKELDVGMLTKVYPSRSHSGAAQGGIAASLGNSEPDSWEEHMYDTVKGGDFLSDQDAVEEYVKAAPRVIYELEHMGCVFSRTPDGKIAQRSFGGHSKPRACFSADRTGH
;
A
#
# COMPACT_ATOMS: atom_id res chain seq x y z
N MET A 1 -3.51 6.79 -35.31
CA MET A 1 -3.45 5.70 -34.30
C MET A 1 -2.40 6.11 -33.28
N ILE A 2 -2.71 6.09 -32.00
CA ILE A 2 -1.74 6.32 -30.91
C ILE A 2 -1.12 4.97 -30.58
N GLN A 3 0.20 4.88 -30.52
CA GLN A 3 0.94 3.65 -30.22
C GLN A 3 1.81 3.88 -29.01
N HIS A 4 1.86 2.90 -28.14
CA HIS A 4 2.74 2.81 -26.97
C HIS A 4 3.35 1.43 -26.89
N ASP A 5 4.53 1.29 -26.30
CA ASP A 5 5.16 -0.01 -26.07
C ASP A 5 4.36 -0.84 -25.06
N VAL A 6 3.83 -0.16 -24.03
CA VAL A 6 3.01 -0.77 -22.97
C VAL A 6 1.78 0.10 -22.69
N VAL A 7 0.63 -0.55 -22.51
CA VAL A 7 -0.60 0.13 -22.05
C VAL A 7 -1.02 -0.43 -20.71
N VAL A 8 -1.07 0.45 -19.71
CA VAL A 8 -1.60 0.15 -18.37
C VAL A 8 -3.06 0.55 -18.30
N VAL A 9 -3.94 -0.39 -18.01
CA VAL A 9 -5.38 -0.15 -17.88
C VAL A 9 -5.75 -0.02 -16.41
N GLY A 10 -6.07 1.19 -16.00
CA GLY A 10 -6.41 1.56 -14.62
C GLY A 10 -5.32 2.39 -13.93
N ALA A 11 -5.71 3.54 -13.38
CA ALA A 11 -4.83 4.48 -12.68
C ALA A 11 -5.07 4.46 -11.15
N GLY A 12 -5.35 3.30 -10.58
CA GLY A 12 -5.23 3.06 -9.15
C GLY A 12 -3.77 2.90 -8.73
N LEU A 13 -3.51 2.67 -7.46
CA LEU A 13 -2.15 2.57 -6.91
C LEU A 13 -1.28 1.53 -7.64
N ALA A 14 -1.83 0.34 -7.92
CA ALA A 14 -1.12 -0.72 -8.63
C ALA A 14 -0.73 -0.31 -10.06
N GLY A 15 -1.68 0.27 -10.82
CA GLY A 15 -1.43 0.72 -12.18
C GLY A 15 -0.40 1.86 -12.24
N MET A 16 -0.51 2.83 -11.34
CA MET A 16 0.47 3.93 -11.24
C MET A 16 1.87 3.40 -10.89
N ARG A 17 1.97 2.48 -9.94
CA ARG A 17 3.26 1.89 -9.55
C ARG A 17 3.89 1.09 -10.69
N SER A 18 3.07 0.31 -11.41
CA SER A 18 3.53 -0.43 -12.59
C SER A 18 4.01 0.51 -13.69
N ALA A 19 3.25 1.58 -13.98
CA ALA A 19 3.64 2.56 -14.99
C ALA A 19 4.95 3.26 -14.62
N LEU A 20 5.15 3.65 -13.36
CA LEU A 20 6.39 4.26 -12.85
C LEU A 20 7.61 3.36 -12.99
N GLU A 21 7.43 2.04 -12.88
CA GLU A 21 8.53 1.10 -13.07
C GLU A 21 8.90 0.93 -14.55
N VAL A 22 7.88 0.72 -15.38
CA VAL A 22 8.06 0.42 -16.80
C VAL A 22 8.49 1.64 -17.62
N CYS A 23 8.04 2.86 -17.26
CA CYS A 23 8.36 4.09 -18.01
C CYS A 23 9.83 4.50 -17.93
N LYS A 24 10.64 3.83 -17.13
CA LYS A 24 12.09 4.03 -17.10
C LYS A 24 12.77 3.56 -18.38
N GLU A 25 12.18 2.62 -19.08
CA GLU A 25 12.78 1.96 -20.23
C GLU A 25 11.88 1.96 -21.48
N LEU A 26 10.56 2.06 -21.31
CA LEU A 26 9.57 1.93 -22.37
C LEU A 26 8.60 3.11 -22.40
N ASP A 27 8.02 3.36 -23.57
CA ASP A 27 6.92 4.32 -23.72
C ASP A 27 5.61 3.72 -23.19
N VAL A 28 5.03 4.38 -22.17
CA VAL A 28 3.86 3.86 -21.44
C VAL A 28 2.65 4.76 -21.64
N GLY A 29 1.59 4.18 -22.22
CA GLY A 29 0.25 4.77 -22.20
C GLY A 29 -0.55 4.30 -20.99
N MET A 30 -1.22 5.23 -20.29
CA MET A 30 -2.15 4.87 -19.22
C MET A 30 -3.58 5.19 -19.61
N LEU A 31 -4.44 4.17 -19.61
CA LEU A 31 -5.87 4.31 -19.89
C LEU A 31 -6.65 4.21 -18.57
N THR A 32 -7.42 5.25 -18.25
CA THR A 32 -8.20 5.29 -17.02
C THR A 32 -9.59 5.84 -17.24
N LYS A 33 -10.57 5.32 -16.50
CA LYS A 33 -11.96 5.81 -16.53
C LYS A 33 -12.12 7.13 -15.78
N VAL A 34 -11.35 7.35 -14.73
CA VAL A 34 -11.40 8.53 -13.87
C VAL A 34 -9.98 9.05 -13.63
N TYR A 35 -9.83 10.30 -13.20
CA TYR A 35 -8.53 10.82 -12.78
C TYR A 35 -7.92 9.94 -11.67
N PRO A 36 -6.59 9.76 -11.65
CA PRO A 36 -5.91 8.95 -10.63
C PRO A 36 -6.31 9.29 -9.19
N SER A 37 -6.41 10.60 -8.87
CA SER A 37 -6.87 11.11 -7.57
C SER A 37 -8.32 10.78 -7.23
N ARG A 38 -9.11 10.29 -8.18
CA ARG A 38 -10.49 9.83 -7.99
C ARG A 38 -10.63 8.32 -8.04
N SER A 39 -9.54 7.58 -8.10
CA SER A 39 -9.54 6.12 -7.99
C SER A 39 -9.97 5.68 -6.58
N HIS A 40 -10.34 4.40 -6.43
CA HIS A 40 -10.60 3.83 -5.11
C HIS A 40 -9.36 3.93 -4.18
N SER A 41 -8.16 3.82 -4.75
CA SER A 41 -6.92 4.06 -3.99
C SER A 41 -6.85 5.48 -3.44
N GLY A 42 -7.21 6.49 -4.26
CA GLY A 42 -7.27 7.88 -3.83
C GLY A 42 -8.35 8.16 -2.78
N ALA A 43 -9.40 7.35 -2.72
CA ALA A 43 -10.47 7.46 -1.73
C ALA A 43 -10.18 6.70 -0.42
N ALA A 44 -9.07 5.97 -0.33
CA ALA A 44 -8.74 5.15 0.83
C ALA A 44 -8.46 6.02 2.07
N GLN A 45 -9.09 5.70 3.20
CA GLN A 45 -9.01 6.44 4.46
C GLN A 45 -8.36 5.62 5.58
N GLY A 46 -8.45 4.29 5.50
CA GLY A 46 -8.09 3.38 6.60
C GLY A 46 -6.61 3.36 6.96
N GLY A 47 -5.75 3.52 6.00
CA GLY A 47 -4.31 3.36 6.15
C GLY A 47 -3.78 2.17 5.37
N ILE A 48 -2.48 1.96 5.47
CA ILE A 48 -1.75 0.86 4.82
C ILE A 48 -1.13 0.01 5.91
N ALA A 49 -1.42 -1.29 5.92
CA ALA A 49 -0.91 -2.20 6.93
C ALA A 49 0.56 -2.56 6.69
N ALA A 50 1.39 -2.41 7.72
CA ALA A 50 2.78 -2.87 7.71
C ALA A 50 3.27 -3.16 9.14
N SER A 51 4.02 -4.22 9.32
CA SER A 51 4.59 -4.62 10.62
C SER A 51 5.83 -3.79 10.96
N LEU A 52 5.66 -2.48 11.21
CA LEU A 52 6.77 -1.59 11.57
C LEU A 52 7.21 -1.74 13.02
N GLY A 53 6.34 -2.21 13.90
CA GLY A 53 6.65 -2.34 15.32
C GLY A 53 6.79 -1.00 16.05
N ASN A 54 6.22 0.09 15.53
CA ASN A 54 6.38 1.42 16.12
C ASN A 54 5.53 1.64 17.37
N SER A 55 4.39 0.97 17.48
CA SER A 55 3.48 1.06 18.62
C SER A 55 3.73 -0.05 19.64
N GLU A 56 3.97 -1.25 19.19
CA GLU A 56 4.31 -2.44 19.99
C GLU A 56 5.10 -3.44 19.12
N PRO A 57 5.85 -4.38 19.70
CA PRO A 57 6.57 -5.39 18.93
C PRO A 57 5.64 -6.13 17.96
N ASP A 58 6.07 -6.30 16.74
CA ASP A 58 5.32 -6.93 15.66
C ASP A 58 6.26 -7.62 14.69
N SER A 59 5.76 -8.57 13.89
CA SER A 59 6.52 -9.28 12.89
C SER A 59 5.71 -9.51 11.61
N TRP A 60 6.41 -9.81 10.52
CA TRP A 60 5.75 -10.13 9.27
C TRP A 60 4.99 -11.47 9.36
N GLU A 61 5.44 -12.43 10.20
CA GLU A 61 4.78 -13.71 10.43
C GLU A 61 3.41 -13.51 11.10
N GLU A 62 3.34 -12.65 12.12
CA GLU A 62 2.07 -12.29 12.77
C GLU A 62 1.16 -11.55 11.79
N HIS A 63 1.72 -10.66 10.95
CA HIS A 63 0.98 -9.97 9.90
C HIS A 63 0.44 -10.94 8.85
N MET A 64 1.24 -11.92 8.43
CA MET A 64 0.83 -12.98 7.51
C MET A 64 -0.33 -13.79 8.10
N TYR A 65 -0.19 -14.23 9.34
CA TYR A 65 -1.24 -15.03 10.01
C TYR A 65 -2.57 -14.27 10.05
N ASP A 66 -2.56 -13.01 10.48
CA ASP A 66 -3.77 -12.18 10.53
C ASP A 66 -4.40 -12.00 9.14
N THR A 67 -3.58 -11.82 8.12
CA THR A 67 -4.03 -11.64 6.73
C THR A 67 -4.68 -12.90 6.18
N VAL A 68 -4.03 -14.05 6.37
CA VAL A 68 -4.56 -15.36 5.93
C VAL A 68 -5.84 -15.71 6.69
N LYS A 69 -5.86 -15.48 8.00
CA LYS A 69 -7.04 -15.66 8.84
C LYS A 69 -8.19 -14.75 8.44
N GLY A 70 -7.89 -13.48 8.17
CA GLY A 70 -8.88 -12.49 7.70
C GLY A 70 -9.49 -12.84 6.34
N GLY A 71 -8.76 -13.59 5.52
CA GLY A 71 -9.24 -14.16 4.26
C GLY A 71 -9.88 -15.56 4.39
N ASP A 72 -10.30 -15.96 5.60
CA ASP A 72 -10.89 -17.29 5.88
C ASP A 72 -10.00 -18.46 5.40
N PHE A 73 -8.69 -18.28 5.41
CA PHE A 73 -7.68 -19.24 4.93
C PHE A 73 -7.81 -19.61 3.43
N LEU A 74 -8.49 -18.77 2.65
CA LEU A 74 -8.64 -18.93 1.20
C LEU A 74 -7.60 -18.15 0.39
N SER A 75 -6.80 -17.35 1.05
CA SER A 75 -5.75 -16.52 0.41
C SER A 75 -4.64 -17.40 -0.18
N ASP A 76 -4.06 -16.95 -1.30
CA ASP A 76 -2.78 -17.45 -1.77
C ASP A 76 -1.69 -17.07 -0.77
N GLN A 77 -1.18 -18.04 -0.04
CA GLN A 77 -0.29 -17.80 1.09
C GLN A 77 1.10 -17.31 0.64
N ASP A 78 1.59 -17.76 -0.51
CA ASP A 78 2.87 -17.32 -1.06
C ASP A 78 2.78 -15.82 -1.45
N ALA A 79 1.67 -15.41 -2.06
CA ALA A 79 1.43 -14.01 -2.39
C ALA A 79 1.27 -13.15 -1.13
N VAL A 80 0.62 -13.66 -0.08
CA VAL A 80 0.50 -12.95 1.22
C VAL A 80 1.86 -12.79 1.87
N GLU A 81 2.71 -13.82 1.87
CA GLU A 81 4.06 -13.77 2.44
C GLU A 81 4.90 -12.67 1.78
N GLU A 82 4.94 -12.64 0.45
CA GLU A 82 5.66 -11.60 -0.30
C GLU A 82 5.11 -10.20 0.01
N TYR A 83 3.79 -10.05 0.04
CA TYR A 83 3.14 -8.79 0.38
C TYR A 83 3.53 -8.27 1.76
N VAL A 84 3.41 -9.10 2.81
CA VAL A 84 3.64 -8.64 4.19
C VAL A 84 5.11 -8.36 4.47
N LYS A 85 6.03 -9.11 3.83
CA LYS A 85 7.47 -8.86 3.89
C LYS A 85 7.86 -7.57 3.20
N ALA A 86 7.24 -7.24 2.08
CA ALA A 86 7.51 -6.02 1.34
C ALA A 86 6.88 -4.77 2.01
N ALA A 87 5.78 -4.92 2.75
CA ALA A 87 4.99 -3.81 3.28
C ALA A 87 5.81 -2.76 4.06
N PRO A 88 6.70 -3.11 5.00
CA PRO A 88 7.51 -2.12 5.73
C PRO A 88 8.35 -1.26 4.79
N ARG A 89 9.02 -1.86 3.81
CA ARG A 89 9.83 -1.14 2.82
C ARG A 89 8.97 -0.20 1.97
N VAL A 90 7.80 -0.66 1.54
CA VAL A 90 6.86 0.13 0.72
C VAL A 90 6.36 1.36 1.47
N ILE A 91 6.11 1.27 2.78
CA ILE A 91 5.71 2.43 3.60
C ILE A 91 6.80 3.52 3.56
N TYR A 92 8.06 3.17 3.74
CA TYR A 92 9.16 4.14 3.66
C TYR A 92 9.38 4.66 2.24
N GLU A 93 9.17 3.83 1.20
CA GLU A 93 9.21 4.27 -0.18
C GLU A 93 8.13 5.33 -0.46
N LEU A 94 6.89 5.10 -0.03
CA LEU A 94 5.80 6.06 -0.16
C LEU A 94 6.08 7.37 0.59
N GLU A 95 6.67 7.27 1.79
CA GLU A 95 7.09 8.45 2.54
C GLU A 95 8.13 9.28 1.77
N HIS A 96 9.14 8.65 1.19
CA HIS A 96 10.14 9.31 0.35
C HIS A 96 9.55 9.91 -0.94
N MET A 97 8.45 9.34 -1.42
CA MET A 97 7.68 9.91 -2.53
C MET A 97 6.81 11.10 -2.12
N GLY A 98 6.71 11.41 -0.83
CA GLY A 98 5.97 12.56 -0.31
C GLY A 98 4.67 12.22 0.42
N CYS A 99 4.36 10.95 0.68
CA CYS A 99 3.22 10.58 1.50
C CYS A 99 3.43 11.03 2.96
N VAL A 100 2.57 11.93 3.44
CA VAL A 100 2.67 12.51 4.78
C VAL A 100 1.94 11.64 5.78
N PHE A 101 2.61 10.63 6.32
CA PHE A 101 2.06 9.81 7.39
C PHE A 101 1.96 10.58 8.70
N SER A 102 0.90 10.32 9.48
CA SER A 102 0.78 10.78 10.87
C SER A 102 1.93 10.26 11.71
N ARG A 103 2.36 11.06 12.71
CA ARG A 103 3.53 10.75 13.53
C ARG A 103 3.17 10.57 15.01
N THR A 104 3.93 9.74 15.65
CA THR A 104 4.01 9.65 17.11
C THR A 104 4.78 10.85 17.68
N PRO A 105 4.68 11.16 18.98
CA PRO A 105 5.46 12.25 19.58
C PRO A 105 6.98 12.11 19.45
N ASP A 106 7.48 10.87 19.33
CA ASP A 106 8.90 10.56 19.12
C ASP A 106 9.30 10.52 17.62
N GLY A 107 8.41 10.95 16.74
CA GLY A 107 8.69 11.16 15.31
C GLY A 107 8.55 9.93 14.42
N LYS A 108 8.20 8.77 14.95
CA LYS A 108 7.96 7.56 14.15
C LYS A 108 6.63 7.64 13.40
N ILE A 109 6.47 6.87 12.33
CA ILE A 109 5.19 6.71 11.64
C ILE A 109 4.17 6.13 12.63
N ALA A 110 3.06 6.84 12.82
CA ALA A 110 2.00 6.39 13.69
C ALA A 110 1.26 5.20 13.08
N GLN A 111 0.93 4.23 13.92
CA GLN A 111 0.17 3.04 13.54
C GLN A 111 -1.07 2.95 14.41
N ARG A 112 -2.20 2.54 13.83
CA ARG A 112 -3.46 2.35 14.55
C ARG A 112 -4.01 0.94 14.35
N SER A 113 -4.83 0.51 15.30
CA SER A 113 -5.59 -0.73 15.18
C SER A 113 -6.58 -0.63 14.03
N PHE A 114 -6.77 -1.72 13.31
CA PHE A 114 -7.75 -1.85 12.26
C PHE A 114 -8.37 -3.26 12.29
N GLY A 115 -9.58 -3.41 11.78
CA GLY A 115 -10.30 -4.68 11.82
C GLY A 115 -9.50 -5.84 11.22
N GLY A 116 -9.50 -6.99 11.87
CA GLY A 116 -8.77 -8.19 11.44
C GLY A 116 -7.30 -8.27 11.86
N HIS A 117 -6.73 -7.19 12.39
CA HIS A 117 -5.34 -7.17 12.86
C HIS A 117 -5.25 -7.43 14.37
N SER A 118 -4.34 -8.29 14.78
CA SER A 118 -4.00 -8.51 16.20
C SER A 118 -3.12 -7.40 16.78
N LYS A 119 -2.46 -6.62 15.91
CA LYS A 119 -1.55 -5.52 16.25
C LYS A 119 -1.92 -4.22 15.55
N PRO A 120 -1.54 -3.05 16.09
CA PRO A 120 -1.66 -1.77 15.40
C PRO A 120 -0.69 -1.70 14.22
N ARG A 121 -1.16 -1.97 13.00
CA ARG A 121 -0.34 -1.98 11.78
C ARG A 121 -0.69 -0.94 10.75
N ALA A 122 -1.89 -0.33 10.84
CA ALA A 122 -2.33 0.60 9.81
C ALA A 122 -1.55 1.92 9.93
N CYS A 123 -0.60 2.15 9.03
CA CYS A 123 0.07 3.42 8.81
C CYS A 123 -0.89 4.37 8.09
N PHE A 124 -1.14 5.56 8.61
CA PHE A 124 -2.23 6.42 8.16
C PHE A 124 -1.82 7.88 8.06
N SER A 125 -2.54 8.64 7.27
CA SER A 125 -2.48 10.10 7.19
C SER A 125 -3.85 10.66 7.55
N ALA A 126 -4.11 10.87 8.84
CA ALA A 126 -5.43 11.22 9.37
C ALA A 126 -6.53 10.30 8.76
N ASP A 127 -7.45 10.86 7.96
CA ASP A 127 -8.49 10.16 7.21
C ASP A 127 -8.30 10.25 5.68
N ARG A 128 -7.09 10.54 5.21
CA ARG A 128 -6.77 10.85 3.80
C ARG A 128 -5.59 10.06 3.26
N THR A 129 -5.37 8.86 3.74
CA THR A 129 -4.18 8.06 3.36
C THR A 129 -4.06 7.85 1.85
N GLY A 130 -5.16 7.80 1.11
CA GLY A 130 -5.16 7.63 -0.33
C GLY A 130 -4.90 8.90 -1.14
N HIS A 131 -4.98 10.06 -0.53
CA HIS A 131 -4.74 11.37 -1.15
C HIS A 131 -3.26 11.67 -1.21
#